data_df3ab845c0fc444c1e1f7a42b51ba52b
#
_entry.id   df3ab845c0fc444c1e1f7a42b51ba52b
#
_cell.length_a   1.000
_cell.length_b   1.000
_cell.length_c   1.000
_cell.angle_alpha   90.00
_cell.angle_beta   90.00
_cell.angle_gamma   90.00
#
_symmetry.space_group_name_H-M   'P 1'
#
loop_
_entity.id
_entity.type
_entity.pdbx_description
1 polymer ?
#
loop_
_entity_poly.entity_id
_entity_poly.type
_entity_poly.pdbx_seq_one_letter_code
_entity_poly.pdbx_strand_id
1 'polypeptide(L)'
;MNEVAEHSFDVNEVIKDFPILDQKVNGKRLAYLDSTATSQTPVQVLNVLEDYYKRYNSNVHRGVHTLGSLATDGYENARETVRRFINAKYFEEIIFTRGTTASINLVAHSYGDANVEEGDEIVVTEMEHHANIVPWQQLAKRKNATLKFIPMTADGELNIEDIKQTINDKTKIVAIAHISNVLGTINDVKTIAEIAHQHGAIISVDGAQAAPHMKLDMQEMNADFYSFSGHKMLGPTGIGVLFGKRELLQKMEPIEFGGDMIDFVSKYDATWADLPTKFEAGTPLIAQAIGLAEAIRYLERIGFDAIHKYEQELTIYAYEQMPTIEGIEIYGPPKDRRAGVITFNLQDVHPHDVATAVDTEGVAVRAGHHCAQPLMKWLNVSSTARASFYIYNTKEDIDQLINALKQTKEFFSYEF
;
A
#
# COMPACT_ATOMS: atom_id res chain seq x y z
N MET A 1 -21.23 12.20 -30.04
CA MET A 1 -21.32 11.97 -28.58
C MET A 1 -21.56 10.48 -28.44
N ASN A 2 -20.51 9.70 -28.22
CA ASN A 2 -20.62 8.28 -27.86
C ASN A 2 -20.90 8.22 -26.36
N GLU A 3 -22.08 7.79 -26.00
CA GLU A 3 -22.37 7.34 -24.66
C GLU A 3 -21.39 6.19 -24.36
N VAL A 4 -20.40 6.45 -23.50
CA VAL A 4 -19.62 5.41 -22.86
C VAL A 4 -20.63 4.70 -21.96
N ALA A 5 -21.02 3.49 -22.32
CA ALA A 5 -21.84 2.65 -21.47
C ALA A 5 -21.15 2.60 -20.09
N GLU A 6 -21.80 3.12 -19.07
CA GLU A 6 -21.41 2.87 -17.69
C GLU A 6 -21.41 1.35 -17.50
N HIS A 7 -20.22 0.73 -17.54
CA HIS A 7 -20.10 -0.66 -17.11
C HIS A 7 -20.46 -0.68 -15.63
N SER A 8 -21.67 -1.13 -15.33
CA SER A 8 -22.08 -1.35 -13.95
C SER A 8 -21.17 -2.39 -13.36
N PHE A 9 -20.44 -2.03 -12.30
CA PHE A 9 -19.65 -2.96 -11.52
C PHE A 9 -20.56 -4.06 -10.95
N ASP A 10 -20.31 -5.31 -11.34
CA ASP A 10 -21.04 -6.48 -10.84
C ASP A 10 -20.09 -7.35 -10.00
N VAL A 11 -20.21 -7.27 -8.69
CA VAL A 11 -19.40 -8.05 -7.76
C VAL A 11 -19.57 -9.56 -7.95
N ASN A 12 -20.75 -10.04 -8.38
CA ASN A 12 -20.99 -11.47 -8.58
C ASN A 12 -20.20 -12.02 -9.78
N GLU A 13 -19.91 -11.19 -10.77
CA GLU A 13 -19.00 -11.56 -11.86
C GLU A 13 -17.54 -11.49 -11.40
N VAL A 14 -17.16 -10.45 -10.64
CA VAL A 14 -15.79 -10.29 -10.12
C VAL A 14 -15.40 -11.44 -9.20
N ILE A 15 -16.25 -11.88 -8.29
CA ILE A 15 -15.96 -12.97 -7.34
C ILE A 15 -15.55 -14.26 -8.06
N LYS A 16 -16.10 -14.56 -9.22
CA LYS A 16 -15.78 -15.77 -10.00
C LYS A 16 -14.30 -15.84 -10.42
N ASP A 17 -13.64 -14.71 -10.48
CA ASP A 17 -12.21 -14.63 -10.80
C ASP A 17 -11.30 -14.99 -9.61
N PHE A 18 -11.86 -15.17 -8.42
CA PHE A 18 -11.12 -15.43 -7.18
C PHE A 18 -11.46 -16.82 -6.57
N PRO A 19 -10.90 -17.91 -7.10
CA PRO A 19 -11.25 -19.27 -6.68
C PRO A 19 -10.99 -19.57 -5.21
N ILE A 20 -10.11 -18.83 -4.56
CA ILE A 20 -9.85 -18.95 -3.12
C ILE A 20 -11.09 -18.63 -2.27
N LEU A 21 -12.01 -17.82 -2.77
CA LEU A 21 -13.22 -17.41 -2.05
C LEU A 21 -14.31 -18.53 -2.04
N ASP A 22 -14.18 -19.55 -2.88
CA ASP A 22 -15.09 -20.70 -2.90
C ASP A 22 -14.87 -21.64 -1.71
N GLN A 23 -13.85 -21.40 -0.88
CA GLN A 23 -13.52 -22.23 0.26
C GLN A 23 -14.51 -22.04 1.42
N LYS A 24 -14.63 -23.10 2.22
CA LYS A 24 -15.28 -23.02 3.53
C LYS A 24 -14.22 -23.05 4.62
N VAL A 25 -14.37 -22.17 5.59
CA VAL A 25 -13.57 -22.12 6.81
C VAL A 25 -14.48 -22.52 7.98
N ASN A 26 -14.07 -23.52 8.76
CA ASN A 26 -14.88 -24.10 9.85
C ASN A 26 -16.29 -24.53 9.42
N GLY A 27 -16.43 -24.98 8.15
CA GLY A 27 -17.72 -25.37 7.57
C GLY A 27 -18.62 -24.20 7.13
N LYS A 28 -18.21 -22.96 7.33
CA LYS A 28 -18.91 -21.71 6.95
C LYS A 28 -18.35 -21.17 5.64
N ARG A 29 -19.12 -20.34 4.93
CA ARG A 29 -18.64 -19.56 3.78
C ARG A 29 -17.53 -18.62 4.25
N LEU A 30 -16.46 -18.51 3.46
CA LEU A 30 -15.39 -17.56 3.75
C LEU A 30 -15.83 -16.11 3.44
N ALA A 31 -15.83 -15.26 4.45
CA ALA A 31 -15.87 -13.80 4.32
C ALA A 31 -14.46 -13.25 4.58
N TYR A 32 -13.70 -12.98 3.51
CA TYR A 32 -12.32 -12.50 3.63
C TYR A 32 -12.30 -10.98 3.77
N LEU A 33 -12.13 -10.48 4.98
CA LEU A 33 -12.17 -9.06 5.35
C LEU A 33 -10.80 -8.54 5.85
N ASP A 34 -9.69 -9.05 5.28
CA ASP A 34 -8.32 -8.64 5.64
C ASP A 34 -7.49 -8.17 4.43
N SER A 35 -8.14 -7.56 3.43
CA SER A 35 -7.49 -7.09 2.19
C SER A 35 -6.44 -5.99 2.41
N THR A 36 -6.55 -5.20 3.48
CA THR A 36 -5.53 -4.23 3.90
C THR A 36 -4.19 -4.89 4.24
N ALA A 37 -4.19 -6.15 4.68
CA ALA A 37 -2.96 -6.90 4.92
C ALA A 37 -2.39 -7.50 3.64
N THR A 38 -3.22 -8.16 2.86
CA THR A 38 -2.94 -8.68 1.50
C THR A 38 -4.26 -8.93 0.78
N SER A 39 -4.36 -8.55 -0.48
CA SER A 39 -5.53 -8.87 -1.30
C SER A 39 -5.43 -10.28 -1.88
N GLN A 40 -6.55 -10.83 -2.32
CA GLN A 40 -6.58 -12.08 -3.08
C GLN A 40 -6.16 -11.84 -4.53
N THR A 41 -5.77 -12.91 -5.22
CA THR A 41 -5.21 -12.84 -6.58
C THR A 41 -6.17 -13.48 -7.57
N PRO A 42 -6.59 -12.77 -8.64
CA PRO A 42 -7.52 -13.30 -9.63
C PRO A 42 -6.83 -14.28 -10.58
N VAL A 43 -7.63 -15.16 -11.20
CA VAL A 43 -7.14 -16.19 -12.13
C VAL A 43 -6.33 -15.62 -13.30
N GLN A 44 -6.62 -14.41 -13.75
CA GLN A 44 -5.88 -13.75 -14.82
C GLN A 44 -4.42 -13.52 -14.43
N VAL A 45 -4.17 -13.09 -13.21
CA VAL A 45 -2.80 -12.92 -12.67
C VAL A 45 -2.13 -14.27 -12.46
N LEU A 46 -2.84 -15.27 -11.92
CA LEU A 46 -2.31 -16.63 -11.77
C LEU A 46 -1.89 -17.22 -13.12
N ASN A 47 -2.72 -17.02 -14.15
CA ASN A 47 -2.47 -17.52 -15.50
C ASN A 47 -1.22 -16.91 -16.15
N VAL A 48 -0.97 -15.60 -16.00
CA VAL A 48 0.24 -15.00 -16.59
C VAL A 48 1.52 -15.42 -15.87
N LEU A 49 1.46 -15.66 -14.55
CA LEU A 49 2.58 -16.24 -13.80
C LEU A 49 2.89 -17.66 -14.27
N GLU A 50 1.87 -18.51 -14.43
CA GLU A 50 2.00 -19.86 -14.93
C GLU A 50 2.54 -19.86 -16.38
N ASP A 51 2.00 -19.00 -17.24
CA ASP A 51 2.42 -18.89 -18.65
C ASP A 51 3.90 -18.50 -18.77
N TYR A 52 4.36 -17.53 -17.96
CA TYR A 52 5.77 -17.15 -17.92
C TYR A 52 6.67 -18.36 -17.64
N TYR A 53 6.41 -19.09 -16.56
CA TYR A 53 7.27 -20.23 -16.18
C TYR A 53 7.17 -21.42 -17.14
N LYS A 54 6.02 -21.65 -17.75
CA LYS A 54 5.81 -22.78 -18.67
C LYS A 54 6.32 -22.52 -20.08
N ARG A 55 6.38 -21.26 -20.55
CA ARG A 55 6.55 -20.96 -21.97
C ARG A 55 7.77 -20.12 -22.32
N TYR A 56 8.20 -19.17 -21.47
CA TYR A 56 9.27 -18.23 -21.82
C TYR A 56 10.14 -17.79 -20.64
N ASN A 57 10.21 -18.60 -19.57
CA ASN A 57 11.11 -18.32 -18.44
C ASN A 57 12.55 -18.20 -18.90
N SER A 58 13.12 -17.02 -18.76
CA SER A 58 14.50 -16.69 -19.10
C SER A 58 14.94 -15.43 -18.34
N ASN A 59 16.25 -15.22 -18.23
CA ASN A 59 16.76 -13.95 -17.73
C ASN A 59 16.55 -12.84 -18.78
N VAL A 60 16.50 -11.60 -18.32
CA VAL A 60 16.18 -10.40 -19.11
C VAL A 60 17.43 -9.66 -19.58
N HIS A 61 17.27 -8.74 -20.53
CA HIS A 61 18.20 -7.74 -21.07
C HIS A 61 19.38 -8.34 -21.86
N ARG A 62 20.13 -9.30 -21.35
CA ARG A 62 21.38 -9.80 -21.97
C ARG A 62 21.21 -11.06 -22.81
N GLY A 63 20.02 -11.66 -22.81
CA GLY A 63 19.74 -12.86 -23.59
C GLY A 63 19.55 -12.54 -25.07
N VAL A 64 20.38 -13.12 -25.95
CA VAL A 64 20.27 -12.95 -27.42
C VAL A 64 19.42 -14.03 -28.11
N HIS A 65 18.68 -14.82 -27.32
CA HIS A 65 17.80 -15.88 -27.80
C HIS A 65 16.31 -15.50 -27.57
N THR A 66 15.39 -16.12 -28.29
CA THR A 66 13.97 -15.81 -28.31
C THR A 66 13.34 -15.73 -26.91
N LEU A 67 13.64 -16.68 -26.02
CA LEU A 67 13.06 -16.68 -24.67
C LEU A 67 13.54 -15.46 -23.86
N GLY A 68 14.81 -15.08 -23.99
CA GLY A 68 15.37 -13.89 -23.35
C GLY A 68 14.70 -12.60 -23.85
N SER A 69 14.43 -12.49 -25.16
CA SER A 69 13.70 -11.36 -25.72
C SER A 69 12.27 -11.29 -25.21
N LEU A 70 11.53 -12.42 -25.19
CA LEU A 70 10.16 -12.48 -24.68
C LEU A 70 10.09 -12.11 -23.18
N ALA A 71 11.03 -12.59 -22.38
CA ALA A 71 11.09 -12.25 -20.95
C ALA A 71 11.40 -10.76 -20.74
N THR A 72 12.32 -10.19 -21.53
CA THR A 72 12.66 -8.77 -21.50
C THR A 72 11.45 -7.91 -21.88
N ASP A 73 10.77 -8.25 -22.98
CA ASP A 73 9.57 -7.56 -23.43
C ASP A 73 8.46 -7.60 -22.35
N GLY A 74 8.25 -8.77 -21.73
CA GLY A 74 7.30 -8.92 -20.65
C GLY A 74 7.62 -8.04 -19.45
N TYR A 75 8.88 -8.00 -19.04
CA TYR A 75 9.36 -7.21 -17.89
C TYR A 75 9.26 -5.71 -18.14
N GLU A 76 9.74 -5.23 -19.29
CA GLU A 76 9.72 -3.80 -19.61
C GLU A 76 8.30 -3.30 -19.98
N ASN A 77 7.46 -4.12 -20.58
CA ASN A 77 6.05 -3.82 -20.76
C ASN A 77 5.31 -3.73 -19.39
N ALA A 78 5.74 -4.49 -18.39
CA ALA A 78 5.22 -4.36 -17.05
C ALA A 78 5.59 -3.00 -16.45
N ARG A 79 6.82 -2.53 -16.62
CA ARG A 79 7.27 -1.20 -16.20
C ARG A 79 6.44 -0.09 -16.86
N GLU A 80 6.22 -0.18 -18.17
CA GLU A 80 5.41 0.78 -18.91
C GLU A 80 3.94 0.77 -18.45
N THR A 81 3.40 -0.40 -18.09
CA THR A 81 2.05 -0.51 -17.51
C THR A 81 1.98 0.23 -16.17
N VAL A 82 2.96 0.06 -15.30
CA VAL A 82 3.07 0.81 -14.03
C VAL A 82 3.19 2.31 -14.28
N ARG A 83 4.08 2.73 -15.21
CA ARG A 83 4.25 4.15 -15.55
C ARG A 83 2.93 4.81 -15.93
N ARG A 84 2.16 4.18 -16.81
CA ARG A 84 0.85 4.70 -17.24
C ARG A 84 -0.16 4.71 -16.11
N PHE A 85 -0.21 3.64 -15.33
CA PHE A 85 -1.13 3.48 -14.20
C PHE A 85 -1.02 4.63 -13.18
N ILE A 86 0.20 5.05 -12.84
CA ILE A 86 0.42 6.15 -11.88
C ILE A 86 0.61 7.51 -12.56
N ASN A 87 0.46 7.61 -13.88
CA ASN A 87 0.74 8.81 -14.68
C ASN A 87 2.14 9.40 -14.42
N ALA A 88 3.16 8.54 -14.31
CA ALA A 88 4.54 9.00 -14.24
C ALA A 88 4.99 9.54 -15.61
N LYS A 89 5.80 10.59 -15.59
CA LYS A 89 6.21 11.30 -16.81
C LYS A 89 7.18 10.50 -17.65
N TYR A 90 8.13 9.83 -17.00
CA TYR A 90 9.22 9.13 -17.65
C TYR A 90 9.27 7.66 -17.21
N PHE A 91 9.69 6.80 -18.12
CA PHE A 91 9.92 5.38 -17.88
C PHE A 91 10.98 5.14 -16.78
N GLU A 92 11.99 5.96 -16.74
CA GLU A 92 13.10 5.92 -15.79
C GLU A 92 12.70 6.23 -14.33
N GLU A 93 11.48 6.71 -14.12
CA GLU A 93 10.94 7.02 -12.79
C GLU A 93 10.37 5.80 -12.05
N ILE A 94 10.30 4.65 -12.74
CA ILE A 94 9.74 3.41 -12.20
C ILE A 94 10.87 2.44 -11.85
N ILE A 95 11.04 2.18 -10.56
CA ILE A 95 12.00 1.20 -10.04
C ILE A 95 11.21 0.02 -9.44
N PHE A 96 11.48 -1.19 -9.89
CA PHE A 96 10.94 -2.38 -9.25
C PHE A 96 11.72 -2.73 -8.00
N THR A 97 11.00 -3.00 -6.92
CA THR A 97 11.55 -3.38 -5.61
C THR A 97 10.85 -4.62 -5.09
N ARG A 98 11.23 -5.08 -3.91
CA ARG A 98 10.55 -6.22 -3.24
C ARG A 98 9.24 -5.84 -2.53
N GLY A 99 8.88 -4.55 -2.51
CA GLY A 99 7.68 -4.02 -1.85
C GLY A 99 7.90 -2.62 -1.29
N THR A 100 6.85 -2.03 -0.75
CA THR A 100 6.85 -0.68 -0.17
C THR A 100 7.98 -0.47 0.85
N THR A 101 8.18 -1.44 1.74
CA THR A 101 9.25 -1.36 2.75
C THR A 101 10.63 -1.23 2.11
N ALA A 102 10.94 -2.02 1.08
CA ALA A 102 12.20 -1.92 0.35
C ALA A 102 12.34 -0.57 -0.38
N SER A 103 11.26 -0.07 -0.97
CA SER A 103 11.23 1.23 -1.64
C SER A 103 11.55 2.37 -0.67
N ILE A 104 10.89 2.43 0.48
CA ILE A 104 11.13 3.48 1.49
C ILE A 104 12.55 3.38 2.05
N ASN A 105 13.06 2.17 2.32
CA ASN A 105 14.45 1.99 2.75
C ASN A 105 15.45 2.45 1.70
N LEU A 106 15.20 2.21 0.40
CA LEU A 106 16.03 2.71 -0.69
C LEU A 106 16.10 4.25 -0.65
N VAL A 107 14.97 4.94 -0.50
CA VAL A 107 14.95 6.40 -0.37
C VAL A 107 15.71 6.86 0.88
N ALA A 108 15.48 6.23 2.03
CA ALA A 108 16.12 6.61 3.29
C ALA A 108 17.64 6.42 3.26
N HIS A 109 18.14 5.32 2.64
CA HIS A 109 19.57 5.02 2.58
C HIS A 109 20.30 5.69 1.42
N SER A 110 19.63 5.97 0.31
CA SER A 110 20.25 6.65 -0.82
C SER A 110 20.07 8.17 -0.72
N TYR A 111 18.84 8.64 -0.89
CA TYR A 111 18.54 10.07 -0.82
C TYR A 111 18.79 10.64 0.59
N GLY A 112 18.26 9.98 1.62
CA GLY A 112 18.32 10.46 2.99
C GLY A 112 19.76 10.60 3.51
N ASP A 113 20.58 9.56 3.36
CA ASP A 113 21.97 9.60 3.83
C ASP A 113 22.81 10.66 3.08
N ALA A 114 22.47 11.03 1.86
CA ALA A 114 23.17 12.04 1.06
C ALA A 114 22.72 13.48 1.34
N ASN A 115 21.46 13.70 1.79
CA ASN A 115 20.86 15.04 1.83
C ASN A 115 20.41 15.48 3.24
N VAL A 116 20.45 14.61 4.24
CA VAL A 116 20.13 14.96 5.64
C VAL A 116 21.41 15.14 6.42
N GLU A 117 21.51 16.24 7.15
CA GLU A 117 22.66 16.60 7.98
C GLU A 117 22.25 16.79 9.45
N GLU A 118 23.25 17.01 10.32
CA GLU A 118 23.01 17.30 11.73
C GLU A 118 22.17 18.56 11.91
N GLY A 119 21.11 18.46 12.72
CA GLY A 119 20.19 19.55 13.01
C GLY A 119 19.04 19.73 12.00
N ASP A 120 19.04 18.97 10.91
CA ASP A 120 17.90 18.89 10.00
C ASP A 120 16.70 18.14 10.64
N GLU A 121 15.55 18.28 10.02
CA GLU A 121 14.30 17.68 10.46
C GLU A 121 13.72 16.73 9.42
N ILE A 122 13.21 15.59 9.90
CA ILE A 122 12.41 14.65 9.13
C ILE A 122 11.02 14.65 9.75
N VAL A 123 9.99 14.87 8.92
CA VAL A 123 8.60 14.99 9.39
C VAL A 123 7.81 13.76 8.94
N VAL A 124 7.13 13.13 9.89
CA VAL A 124 6.20 11.99 9.66
C VAL A 124 4.87 12.26 10.36
N THR A 125 3.91 11.33 10.29
CA THR A 125 2.68 11.40 11.08
C THR A 125 2.62 10.28 12.11
N GLU A 126 1.73 10.41 13.09
CA GLU A 126 1.50 9.36 14.09
C GLU A 126 0.70 8.16 13.53
N MET A 127 0.08 8.30 12.35
CA MET A 127 -0.69 7.23 11.70
C MET A 127 0.14 6.27 10.84
N GLU A 128 1.46 6.51 10.72
CA GLU A 128 2.30 5.77 9.78
C GLU A 128 2.43 4.28 10.12
N HIS A 129 2.44 3.46 9.08
CA HIS A 129 2.91 2.08 9.18
C HIS A 129 4.40 2.05 9.58
N HIS A 130 4.85 1.02 10.31
CA HIS A 130 6.25 0.89 10.74
C HIS A 130 7.25 1.03 9.58
N ALA A 131 6.89 0.58 8.37
CA ALA A 131 7.72 0.75 7.17
C ALA A 131 7.99 2.22 6.81
N ASN A 132 7.11 3.14 7.22
CA ASN A 132 7.25 4.58 6.99
C ASN A 132 7.57 5.37 8.26
N ILE A 133 7.99 4.72 9.32
CA ILE A 133 8.54 5.34 10.54
C ILE A 133 9.98 4.87 10.78
N VAL A 134 10.20 3.56 10.84
CA VAL A 134 11.47 2.98 11.30
C VAL A 134 12.66 3.39 10.44
N PRO A 135 12.58 3.39 9.09
CA PRO A 135 13.71 3.86 8.26
C PRO A 135 14.09 5.32 8.56
N TRP A 136 13.11 6.19 8.79
CA TRP A 136 13.30 7.59 9.10
C TRP A 136 13.86 7.80 10.51
N GLN A 137 13.42 7.01 11.49
CA GLN A 137 14.03 7.00 12.83
C GLN A 137 15.52 6.63 12.77
N GLN A 138 15.86 5.60 11.97
CA GLN A 138 17.25 5.17 11.83
C GLN A 138 18.08 6.21 11.06
N LEU A 139 17.52 6.85 10.05
CA LEU A 139 18.17 7.97 9.33
C LEU A 139 18.42 9.14 10.29
N ALA A 140 17.42 9.57 11.05
CA ALA A 140 17.55 10.65 12.02
C ALA A 140 18.66 10.37 13.05
N LYS A 141 18.73 9.14 13.57
CA LYS A 141 19.80 8.72 14.50
C LYS A 141 21.18 8.76 13.85
N ARG A 142 21.32 8.22 12.62
CA ARG A 142 22.62 8.19 11.91
C ARG A 142 23.15 9.58 11.60
N LYS A 143 22.23 10.52 11.31
CA LYS A 143 22.56 11.88 10.87
C LYS A 143 22.50 12.92 11.99
N ASN A 144 22.17 12.52 13.21
CA ASN A 144 21.91 13.43 14.33
C ASN A 144 20.86 14.51 13.96
N ALA A 145 19.85 14.10 13.20
CA ALA A 145 18.70 14.90 12.80
C ALA A 145 17.51 14.65 13.74
N THR A 146 16.50 15.50 13.66
CA THR A 146 15.30 15.40 14.50
C THR A 146 14.14 14.78 13.73
N LEU A 147 13.51 13.74 14.30
CA LEU A 147 12.25 13.21 13.81
C LEU A 147 11.09 13.96 14.47
N LYS A 148 10.20 14.52 13.66
CA LYS A 148 9.00 15.25 14.11
C LYS A 148 7.73 14.56 13.63
N PHE A 149 6.66 14.76 14.38
CA PHE A 149 5.34 14.20 14.06
C PHE A 149 4.34 15.32 13.83
N ILE A 150 3.59 15.25 12.72
CA ILE A 150 2.41 16.08 12.50
C ILE A 150 1.31 15.56 13.42
N PRO A 151 0.74 16.39 14.30
CA PRO A 151 -0.35 15.94 15.17
C PRO A 151 -1.61 15.63 14.36
N MET A 152 -2.45 14.75 14.91
CA MET A 152 -3.74 14.39 14.34
C MET A 152 -4.88 15.02 15.13
N THR A 153 -5.99 15.27 14.45
CA THR A 153 -7.27 15.62 15.09
C THR A 153 -7.84 14.43 15.85
N ALA A 154 -8.85 14.65 16.69
CA ALA A 154 -9.51 13.58 17.44
C ALA A 154 -10.07 12.45 16.54
N ASP A 155 -10.44 12.77 15.30
CA ASP A 155 -10.92 11.82 14.30
C ASP A 155 -9.76 11.09 13.56
N GLY A 156 -8.50 11.40 13.88
CA GLY A 156 -7.34 10.80 13.22
C GLY A 156 -7.09 11.35 11.82
N GLU A 157 -7.38 12.61 11.58
CA GLU A 157 -7.09 13.32 10.32
C GLU A 157 -5.98 14.36 10.53
N LEU A 158 -5.35 14.80 9.45
CA LEU A 158 -4.35 15.86 9.48
C LEU A 158 -5.00 17.22 9.28
N ASN A 159 -4.63 18.19 10.13
CA ASN A 159 -5.08 19.57 10.02
C ASN A 159 -4.01 20.38 9.25
N ILE A 160 -4.46 21.22 8.31
CA ILE A 160 -3.57 22.04 7.48
C ILE A 160 -2.68 23.00 8.28
N GLU A 161 -3.22 23.56 9.38
CA GLU A 161 -2.45 24.49 10.22
C GLU A 161 -1.36 23.75 11.02
N ASP A 162 -1.64 22.54 11.50
CA ASP A 162 -0.66 21.70 12.17
C ASP A 162 0.46 21.25 11.21
N ILE A 163 0.11 20.95 9.95
CA ILE A 163 1.08 20.64 8.89
C ILE A 163 2.02 21.84 8.69
N LYS A 164 1.48 23.05 8.50
CA LYS A 164 2.26 24.27 8.30
C LYS A 164 3.12 24.66 9.51
N GLN A 165 2.68 24.36 10.74
CA GLN A 165 3.46 24.62 11.96
C GLN A 165 4.59 23.60 12.13
N THR A 166 4.40 22.37 11.67
CA THR A 166 5.39 21.28 11.83
C THR A 166 6.49 21.36 10.79
N ILE A 167 6.14 21.63 9.52
CA ILE A 167 7.07 21.74 8.39
C ILE A 167 7.67 23.15 8.38
N ASN A 168 9.00 23.25 8.31
CA ASN A 168 9.75 24.52 8.31
C ASN A 168 11.05 24.39 7.49
N ASP A 169 11.86 25.46 7.43
CA ASP A 169 13.07 25.53 6.61
C ASP A 169 14.19 24.54 7.01
N LYS A 170 14.08 23.88 8.17
CA LYS A 170 14.98 22.79 8.59
C LYS A 170 14.49 21.44 8.09
N THR A 171 13.24 21.35 7.65
CA THR A 171 12.66 20.09 7.16
C THR A 171 13.32 19.71 5.84
N LYS A 172 13.86 18.51 5.74
CA LYS A 172 14.44 17.95 4.50
C LYS A 172 13.56 16.91 3.86
N ILE A 173 12.87 16.13 4.67
CA ILE A 173 12.01 15.04 4.21
C ILE A 173 10.69 15.13 4.96
N VAL A 174 9.59 15.04 4.20
CA VAL A 174 8.25 14.79 4.72
C VAL A 174 7.83 13.40 4.24
N ALA A 175 7.55 12.47 5.17
CA ALA A 175 7.17 11.10 4.82
C ALA A 175 5.78 10.79 5.40
N ILE A 176 4.81 10.54 4.54
CA ILE A 176 3.41 10.34 4.92
C ILE A 176 2.77 9.15 4.20
N ALA A 177 1.82 8.50 4.86
CA ALA A 177 0.90 7.57 4.20
C ALA A 177 -0.13 8.35 3.37
N HIS A 178 -0.43 7.87 2.16
CA HIS A 178 -1.56 8.40 1.39
C HIS A 178 -2.90 7.99 2.02
N ILE A 179 -3.00 6.71 2.42
CA ILE A 179 -4.13 6.18 3.20
C ILE A 179 -3.59 5.42 4.40
N SER A 180 -4.12 5.71 5.59
CA SER A 180 -3.79 4.98 6.81
C SER A 180 -4.31 3.54 6.75
N ASN A 181 -3.45 2.58 7.00
CA ASN A 181 -3.81 1.15 7.05
C ASN A 181 -4.61 0.77 8.31
N VAL A 182 -4.81 1.68 9.24
CA VAL A 182 -5.56 1.45 10.48
C VAL A 182 -6.83 2.30 10.48
N LEU A 183 -6.71 3.61 10.33
CA LEU A 183 -7.83 4.53 10.46
C LEU A 183 -8.65 4.66 9.17
N GLY A 184 -8.06 4.31 8.02
CA GLY A 184 -8.67 4.58 6.72
C GLY A 184 -8.61 6.05 6.31
N THR A 185 -7.98 6.92 7.08
CA THR A 185 -7.78 8.34 6.76
C THR A 185 -7.10 8.50 5.43
N ILE A 186 -7.66 9.35 4.56
CA ILE A 186 -7.11 9.70 3.25
C ILE A 186 -6.46 11.08 3.36
N ASN A 187 -5.16 11.16 3.13
CA ASN A 187 -4.39 12.40 3.23
C ASN A 187 -4.32 13.14 1.90
N ASP A 188 -4.43 14.46 1.92
CA ASP A 188 -4.24 15.32 0.76
C ASP A 188 -2.74 15.48 0.45
N VAL A 189 -2.21 14.50 -0.29
CA VAL A 189 -0.80 14.45 -0.67
C VAL A 189 -0.37 15.70 -1.43
N LYS A 190 -1.22 16.21 -2.34
CA LYS A 190 -0.91 17.39 -3.16
C LYS A 190 -0.67 18.63 -2.29
N THR A 191 -1.59 18.93 -1.39
CA THR A 191 -1.45 20.07 -0.49
C THR A 191 -0.23 19.93 0.42
N ILE A 192 0.04 18.72 0.94
CA ILE A 192 1.20 18.49 1.80
C ILE A 192 2.50 18.62 1.00
N ALA A 193 2.54 18.14 -0.25
CA ALA A 193 3.69 18.31 -1.15
C ALA A 193 3.97 19.79 -1.43
N GLU A 194 2.94 20.59 -1.70
CA GLU A 194 3.08 22.02 -1.91
C GLU A 194 3.70 22.74 -0.69
N ILE A 195 3.26 22.39 0.52
CA ILE A 195 3.83 22.95 1.75
C ILE A 195 5.28 22.50 1.95
N ALA A 196 5.58 21.21 1.75
CA ALA A 196 6.95 20.70 1.85
C ALA A 196 7.90 21.40 0.89
N HIS A 197 7.50 21.55 -0.37
CA HIS A 197 8.30 22.22 -1.41
C HIS A 197 8.53 23.71 -1.14
N GLN A 198 7.58 24.40 -0.51
CA GLN A 198 7.76 25.81 -0.10
C GLN A 198 8.93 25.98 0.88
N HIS A 199 9.24 24.95 1.66
CA HIS A 199 10.37 24.92 2.60
C HIS A 199 11.60 24.17 2.06
N GLY A 200 11.61 23.77 0.79
CA GLY A 200 12.71 23.05 0.17
C GLY A 200 12.83 21.57 0.58
N ALA A 201 11.83 21.02 1.26
CA ALA A 201 11.76 19.61 1.62
C ALA A 201 11.21 18.77 0.47
N ILE A 202 11.65 17.49 0.38
CA ILE A 202 11.03 16.51 -0.50
C ILE A 202 9.88 15.80 0.23
N ILE A 203 8.95 15.21 -0.52
CA ILE A 203 7.89 14.37 0.00
C ILE A 203 8.04 12.92 -0.48
N SER A 204 8.06 11.98 0.48
CA SER A 204 8.05 10.53 0.25
C SER A 204 6.72 9.95 0.73
N VAL A 205 5.96 9.36 -0.18
CA VAL A 205 4.59 8.91 0.09
C VAL A 205 4.53 7.39 0.16
N ASP A 206 4.00 6.86 1.27
CA ASP A 206 3.59 5.46 1.36
C ASP A 206 2.20 5.31 0.73
N GLY A 207 2.16 4.80 -0.47
CA GLY A 207 0.95 4.56 -1.26
C GLY A 207 0.41 3.14 -1.16
N ALA A 208 0.91 2.31 -0.24
CA ALA A 208 0.56 0.89 -0.15
C ALA A 208 -0.94 0.62 -0.02
N GLN A 209 -1.68 1.50 0.65
CA GLN A 209 -3.12 1.41 0.81
C GLN A 209 -3.91 2.24 -0.21
N ALA A 210 -3.28 3.11 -0.97
CA ALA A 210 -3.95 3.94 -1.97
C ALA A 210 -3.92 3.31 -3.37
N ALA A 211 -2.79 2.74 -3.77
CA ALA A 211 -2.63 2.13 -5.09
C ALA A 211 -3.68 1.06 -5.44
N PRO A 212 -4.17 0.23 -4.50
CA PRO A 212 -5.22 -0.72 -4.78
C PRO A 212 -6.60 -0.10 -5.07
N HIS A 213 -6.88 1.10 -4.52
CA HIS A 213 -8.24 1.57 -4.29
C HIS A 213 -8.61 2.85 -5.05
N MET A 214 -7.62 3.59 -5.57
CA MET A 214 -7.88 4.88 -6.19
C MET A 214 -6.95 5.15 -7.38
N LYS A 215 -7.43 6.02 -8.28
CA LYS A 215 -6.61 6.52 -9.37
C LYS A 215 -5.44 7.34 -8.83
N LEU A 216 -4.25 7.08 -9.35
CA LEU A 216 -3.03 7.78 -8.98
C LEU A 216 -2.56 8.69 -10.13
N ASP A 217 -2.08 9.87 -9.78
CA ASP A 217 -1.47 10.81 -10.72
C ASP A 217 -0.26 11.48 -10.08
N MET A 218 0.94 10.97 -10.40
CA MET A 218 2.19 11.47 -9.84
C MET A 218 2.49 12.90 -10.27
N GLN A 219 2.06 13.29 -11.47
CA GLN A 219 2.26 14.64 -11.97
C GLN A 219 1.37 15.66 -11.26
N GLU A 220 0.11 15.29 -10.99
CA GLU A 220 -0.83 16.14 -10.25
C GLU A 220 -0.48 16.23 -8.76
N MET A 221 -0.20 15.09 -8.11
CA MET A 221 0.19 15.06 -6.69
C MET A 221 1.54 15.73 -6.43
N ASN A 222 2.38 15.81 -7.44
CA ASN A 222 3.74 16.36 -7.34
C ASN A 222 4.59 15.70 -6.24
N ALA A 223 4.33 14.40 -5.95
CA ALA A 223 5.14 13.63 -5.03
C ALA A 223 6.56 13.45 -5.59
N ASP A 224 7.56 13.49 -4.72
CA ASP A 224 8.96 13.28 -5.11
C ASP A 224 9.32 11.79 -5.16
N PHE A 225 8.79 11.03 -4.18
CA PHE A 225 8.84 9.58 -4.12
C PHE A 225 7.47 9.02 -3.75
N TYR A 226 7.09 7.89 -4.35
CA TYR A 226 5.85 7.19 -4.07
C TYR A 226 6.07 5.68 -4.10
N SER A 227 5.65 4.98 -3.06
CA SER A 227 5.94 3.56 -2.89
C SER A 227 4.68 2.73 -2.71
N PHE A 228 4.58 1.57 -3.38
CA PHE A 228 3.47 0.63 -3.18
C PHE A 228 3.89 -0.81 -3.42
N SER A 229 3.02 -1.77 -3.04
CA SER A 229 3.27 -3.22 -3.09
C SER A 229 2.25 -3.95 -3.93
N GLY A 230 2.68 -4.90 -4.73
CA GLY A 230 1.82 -5.70 -5.61
C GLY A 230 0.79 -6.55 -4.86
N HIS A 231 1.19 -7.18 -3.74
CA HIS A 231 0.33 -8.11 -3.00
C HIS A 231 -0.90 -7.47 -2.34
N LYS A 232 -1.00 -6.15 -2.30
CA LYS A 232 -2.19 -5.43 -1.80
C LYS A 232 -3.14 -5.01 -2.92
N MET A 233 -2.69 -5.09 -4.18
CA MET A 233 -3.45 -4.71 -5.36
C MET A 233 -3.61 -5.87 -6.34
N LEU A 234 -4.04 -7.02 -5.85
CA LEU A 234 -4.32 -8.26 -6.60
C LEU A 234 -3.07 -8.93 -7.22
N GLY A 235 -1.91 -8.34 -7.05
CA GLY A 235 -0.65 -8.82 -7.61
C GLY A 235 0.05 -9.85 -6.73
N PRO A 236 1.17 -10.41 -7.21
CA PRO A 236 1.95 -11.37 -6.44
C PRO A 236 2.71 -10.71 -5.28
N THR A 237 3.09 -11.52 -4.31
CA THR A 237 4.06 -11.15 -3.27
C THR A 237 5.45 -10.95 -3.86
N GLY A 238 6.32 -10.23 -3.14
CA GLY A 238 7.72 -10.04 -3.50
C GLY A 238 7.97 -8.97 -4.57
N ILE A 239 6.95 -8.26 -5.03
CA ILE A 239 7.09 -7.14 -5.98
C ILE A 239 6.48 -5.87 -5.39
N GLY A 240 7.14 -4.75 -5.60
CA GLY A 240 6.66 -3.41 -5.34
C GLY A 240 7.29 -2.43 -6.30
N VAL A 241 6.89 -1.19 -6.16
CA VAL A 241 7.32 -0.09 -7.00
C VAL A 241 7.79 1.06 -6.13
N LEU A 242 8.93 1.63 -6.50
CA LEU A 242 9.31 2.99 -6.14
C LEU A 242 9.15 3.86 -7.39
N PHE A 243 8.26 4.83 -7.33
CA PHE A 243 8.31 6.00 -8.19
C PHE A 243 9.26 7.02 -7.56
N GLY A 244 10.12 7.61 -8.35
CA GLY A 244 10.94 8.76 -7.95
C GLY A 244 11.09 9.72 -9.11
N LYS A 245 11.05 11.04 -8.84
CA LYS A 245 11.35 12.04 -9.87
C LYS A 245 12.71 11.78 -10.48
N ARG A 246 12.79 11.75 -11.81
CA ARG A 246 14.00 11.38 -12.55
C ARG A 246 15.24 12.17 -12.10
N GLU A 247 15.11 13.47 -11.90
CA GLU A 247 16.20 14.34 -11.45
C GLU A 247 16.73 14.02 -10.05
N LEU A 248 15.91 13.45 -9.18
CA LEU A 248 16.34 12.96 -7.87
C LEU A 248 17.03 11.60 -8.00
N LEU A 249 16.41 10.67 -8.71
CA LEU A 249 16.98 9.34 -8.95
C LEU A 249 18.35 9.39 -9.64
N GLN A 250 18.55 10.33 -10.57
CA GLN A 250 19.84 10.52 -11.24
C GLN A 250 20.97 10.87 -10.26
N LYS A 251 20.67 11.64 -9.21
CA LYS A 251 21.65 12.08 -8.20
C LYS A 251 21.85 11.08 -7.06
N MET A 252 20.92 10.13 -6.89
CA MET A 252 20.98 9.13 -5.83
C MET A 252 22.01 8.05 -6.17
N GLU A 253 22.76 7.60 -5.17
CA GLU A 253 23.64 6.44 -5.29
C GLU A 253 22.88 5.13 -5.03
N PRO A 254 23.18 4.03 -5.73
CA PRO A 254 22.59 2.74 -5.44
C PRO A 254 23.01 2.24 -4.05
N ILE A 255 22.17 1.39 -3.44
CA ILE A 255 22.46 0.77 -2.14
C ILE A 255 22.66 -0.75 -2.24
N GLU A 256 22.25 -1.35 -3.34
CA GLU A 256 22.51 -2.74 -3.68
C GLU A 256 23.41 -2.77 -4.93
N PHE A 257 24.44 -3.63 -4.90
CA PHE A 257 25.46 -3.68 -5.93
C PHE A 257 25.58 -5.09 -6.47
N GLY A 258 25.78 -5.22 -7.80
CA GLY A 258 25.92 -6.52 -8.43
C GLY A 258 25.85 -6.47 -9.96
N GLY A 259 25.42 -7.56 -10.58
CA GLY A 259 25.17 -7.60 -12.01
C GLY A 259 24.01 -6.72 -12.44
N ASP A 260 23.89 -6.43 -13.70
CA ASP A 260 22.90 -5.62 -14.41
C ASP A 260 22.92 -4.11 -14.08
N MET A 261 23.10 -3.73 -12.83
CA MET A 261 23.09 -2.33 -12.40
C MET A 261 24.38 -1.54 -12.71
N ILE A 262 25.38 -2.18 -13.28
CA ILE A 262 26.69 -1.61 -13.62
C ILE A 262 26.78 -1.28 -15.13
N ASP A 263 27.51 -0.22 -15.45
CA ASP A 263 27.97 0.09 -16.81
C ASP A 263 29.35 -0.53 -17.06
N PHE A 264 30.35 -0.17 -16.26
CA PHE A 264 31.71 -0.67 -16.35
C PHE A 264 32.23 -1.10 -14.97
N VAL A 265 32.97 -2.20 -14.94
CA VAL A 265 33.65 -2.71 -13.73
C VAL A 265 35.11 -2.94 -14.01
N SER A 266 35.99 -2.26 -13.28
CA SER A 266 37.43 -2.53 -13.22
C SER A 266 37.76 -3.40 -12.01
N LYS A 267 39.04 -3.67 -11.80
CA LYS A 267 39.48 -4.42 -10.63
C LYS A 267 39.22 -3.72 -9.30
N TYR A 268 39.14 -2.39 -9.30
CA TYR A 268 39.07 -1.58 -8.06
C TYR A 268 37.93 -0.56 -8.06
N ASP A 269 37.19 -0.40 -9.17
CA ASP A 269 36.14 0.59 -9.29
C ASP A 269 35.07 0.16 -10.29
N ALA A 270 33.87 0.76 -10.18
CA ALA A 270 32.75 0.49 -11.06
C ALA A 270 31.96 1.78 -11.34
N THR A 271 31.29 1.83 -12.50
CA THR A 271 30.29 2.83 -12.83
C THR A 271 28.92 2.19 -12.99
N TRP A 272 27.88 2.99 -12.80
CA TRP A 272 26.51 2.51 -12.77
C TRP A 272 25.83 2.63 -14.12
N ALA A 273 24.92 1.71 -14.39
CA ALA A 273 24.01 1.79 -15.52
C ALA A 273 23.08 2.99 -15.42
N ASP A 274 22.43 3.33 -16.52
CA ASP A 274 21.37 4.34 -16.54
C ASP A 274 20.13 3.89 -15.73
N LEU A 275 19.26 4.87 -15.42
CA LEU A 275 17.96 4.61 -14.83
C LEU A 275 17.07 3.80 -15.82
N PRO A 276 16.25 2.91 -15.33
CA PRO A 276 16.01 2.50 -13.93
C PRO A 276 16.99 1.44 -13.42
N THR A 277 17.78 0.82 -14.28
CA THR A 277 18.63 -0.36 -14.03
C THR A 277 19.64 -0.12 -12.91
N LYS A 278 20.13 1.09 -12.75
CA LYS A 278 20.99 1.54 -11.64
C LYS A 278 20.53 1.06 -10.26
N PHE A 279 19.22 0.91 -10.03
CA PHE A 279 18.63 0.52 -8.75
C PHE A 279 18.09 -0.93 -8.73
N GLU A 280 18.34 -1.71 -9.78
CA GLU A 280 17.83 -3.08 -9.92
C GLU A 280 18.99 -4.08 -10.07
N ALA A 281 19.71 -4.32 -8.96
CA ALA A 281 20.86 -5.20 -8.95
C ALA A 281 20.46 -6.68 -9.04
N GLY A 282 21.15 -7.44 -9.89
CA GLY A 282 20.98 -8.88 -10.08
C GLY A 282 19.76 -9.23 -10.94
N THR A 283 19.47 -10.52 -11.07
CA THR A 283 18.29 -10.99 -11.81
C THR A 283 17.02 -10.45 -11.15
N PRO A 284 16.18 -9.69 -11.87
CA PRO A 284 15.03 -9.02 -11.27
C PRO A 284 13.84 -9.97 -11.05
N LEU A 285 12.80 -9.44 -10.44
CA LEU A 285 11.54 -10.14 -10.13
C LEU A 285 10.65 -10.23 -11.39
N ILE A 286 11.08 -10.98 -12.42
CA ILE A 286 10.50 -10.96 -13.76
C ILE A 286 9.03 -11.41 -13.75
N ALA A 287 8.75 -12.61 -13.26
CA ALA A 287 7.40 -13.15 -13.19
C ALA A 287 6.48 -12.26 -12.36
N GLN A 288 6.97 -11.75 -11.23
CA GLN A 288 6.20 -10.90 -10.33
C GLN A 288 5.86 -9.55 -10.95
N ALA A 289 6.79 -8.94 -11.71
CA ALA A 289 6.52 -7.71 -12.45
C ALA A 289 5.43 -7.92 -13.52
N ILE A 290 5.50 -9.01 -14.28
CA ILE A 290 4.48 -9.40 -15.26
C ILE A 290 3.12 -9.62 -14.57
N GLY A 291 3.11 -10.31 -13.44
CA GLY A 291 1.91 -10.51 -12.62
C GLY A 291 1.32 -9.20 -12.08
N LEU A 292 2.16 -8.27 -11.62
CA LEU A 292 1.73 -6.94 -11.19
C LEU A 292 1.08 -6.16 -12.33
N ALA A 293 1.67 -6.19 -13.51
CA ALA A 293 1.10 -5.52 -14.68
C ALA A 293 -0.28 -6.08 -15.05
N GLU A 294 -0.49 -7.39 -14.95
CA GLU A 294 -1.82 -7.96 -15.20
C GLU A 294 -2.83 -7.57 -14.10
N ALA A 295 -2.40 -7.51 -12.84
CA ALA A 295 -3.22 -7.01 -11.75
C ALA A 295 -3.68 -5.56 -12.00
N ILE A 296 -2.77 -4.69 -12.46
CA ILE A 296 -3.10 -3.31 -12.84
C ILE A 296 -4.13 -3.29 -13.98
N ARG A 297 -3.91 -4.05 -15.06
CA ARG A 297 -4.86 -4.14 -16.18
C ARG A 297 -6.23 -4.67 -15.73
N TYR A 298 -6.25 -5.61 -14.78
CA TYR A 298 -7.49 -6.12 -14.21
C TYR A 298 -8.27 -5.01 -13.49
N LEU A 299 -7.62 -4.22 -12.64
CA LEU A 299 -8.23 -3.08 -11.96
C LEU A 299 -8.67 -1.98 -12.94
N GLU A 300 -7.87 -1.69 -13.96
CA GLU A 300 -8.22 -0.71 -15.01
C GLU A 300 -9.45 -1.15 -15.82
N ARG A 301 -9.61 -2.45 -16.08
CA ARG A 301 -10.82 -2.98 -16.76
C ARG A 301 -12.11 -2.80 -15.94
N ILE A 302 -12.01 -2.90 -14.62
CA ILE A 302 -13.14 -2.61 -13.72
C ILE A 302 -13.36 -1.09 -13.67
N GLY A 303 -12.28 -0.32 -13.57
CA GLY A 303 -12.28 1.13 -13.44
C GLY A 303 -12.26 1.60 -11.99
N PHE A 304 -11.29 2.46 -11.68
CA PHE A 304 -11.07 2.94 -10.30
C PHE A 304 -12.24 3.75 -9.74
N ASP A 305 -12.99 4.47 -10.56
CA ASP A 305 -14.18 5.20 -10.10
C ASP A 305 -15.27 4.23 -9.64
N ALA A 306 -15.47 3.12 -10.36
CA ALA A 306 -16.43 2.08 -9.99
C ALA A 306 -15.97 1.32 -8.73
N ILE A 307 -14.66 1.01 -8.63
CA ILE A 307 -14.05 0.40 -7.44
C ILE A 307 -14.27 1.29 -6.22
N HIS A 308 -13.88 2.55 -6.30
CA HIS A 308 -14.01 3.51 -5.20
C HIS A 308 -15.46 3.66 -4.73
N LYS A 309 -16.40 3.81 -5.67
CA LYS A 309 -17.83 3.92 -5.35
C LYS A 309 -18.34 2.67 -4.63
N TYR A 310 -17.99 1.49 -5.13
CA TYR A 310 -18.42 0.23 -4.54
C TYR A 310 -17.86 0.01 -3.14
N GLU A 311 -16.57 0.23 -2.95
CA GLU A 311 -15.93 0.12 -1.63
C GLU A 311 -16.50 1.13 -0.63
N GLN A 312 -16.84 2.33 -1.08
CA GLN A 312 -17.49 3.32 -0.25
C GLN A 312 -18.90 2.88 0.17
N GLU A 313 -19.68 2.27 -0.74
CA GLU A 313 -20.99 1.69 -0.41
C GLU A 313 -20.87 0.58 0.65
N LEU A 314 -19.89 -0.31 0.54
CA LEU A 314 -19.63 -1.36 1.53
C LEU A 314 -19.18 -0.76 2.88
N THR A 315 -18.31 0.24 2.85
CA THR A 315 -17.81 0.90 4.05
C THR A 315 -18.92 1.61 4.82
N ILE A 316 -19.75 2.35 4.11
CA ILE A 316 -20.93 3.03 4.70
C ILE A 316 -21.87 1.99 5.30
N TYR A 317 -22.19 0.92 4.56
CA TYR A 317 -23.06 -0.13 5.04
C TYR A 317 -22.53 -0.78 6.32
N ALA A 318 -21.26 -1.16 6.35
CA ALA A 318 -20.63 -1.75 7.54
C ALA A 318 -20.62 -0.77 8.73
N TYR A 319 -20.25 0.49 8.47
CA TYR A 319 -20.20 1.53 9.50
C TYR A 319 -21.59 1.81 10.13
N GLU A 320 -22.67 1.71 9.36
CA GLU A 320 -24.05 1.87 9.83
C GLU A 320 -24.57 0.64 10.60
N GLN A 321 -24.07 -0.58 10.27
CA GLN A 321 -24.49 -1.79 10.97
C GLN A 321 -23.72 -2.01 12.29
N MET A 322 -22.46 -1.63 12.36
CA MET A 322 -21.63 -1.84 13.54
C MET A 322 -22.21 -1.29 14.86
N PRO A 323 -22.79 -0.09 14.91
CA PRO A 323 -23.40 0.42 16.15
C PRO A 323 -24.57 -0.40 16.68
N THR A 324 -25.09 -1.37 15.92
CA THR A 324 -26.11 -2.34 16.42
C THR A 324 -25.51 -3.39 17.36
N ILE A 325 -24.20 -3.42 17.53
CA ILE A 325 -23.46 -4.32 18.40
C ILE A 325 -23.16 -3.55 19.70
N GLU A 326 -23.62 -4.10 20.82
CA GLU A 326 -23.40 -3.49 22.13
C GLU A 326 -21.89 -3.44 22.46
N GLY A 327 -21.43 -2.25 22.90
CA GLY A 327 -20.04 -2.04 23.33
C GLY A 327 -19.02 -2.00 22.20
N ILE A 328 -19.44 -1.81 20.95
CA ILE A 328 -18.51 -1.59 19.84
C ILE A 328 -17.97 -0.15 19.87
N GLU A 329 -16.69 0.01 19.69
CA GLU A 329 -16.02 1.29 19.51
C GLU A 329 -15.29 1.29 18.16
N ILE A 330 -15.55 2.30 17.31
CA ILE A 330 -14.95 2.43 15.98
C ILE A 330 -13.96 3.59 16.00
N TYR A 331 -12.76 3.37 15.44
CA TYR A 331 -11.70 4.38 15.39
C TYR A 331 -11.55 4.98 13.99
N GLY A 332 -11.09 6.23 13.93
CA GLY A 332 -10.81 6.97 12.72
C GLY A 332 -11.98 7.83 12.21
N PRO A 333 -11.83 8.42 11.00
CA PRO A 333 -12.79 9.35 10.45
C PRO A 333 -14.20 8.77 10.28
N PRO A 334 -15.24 9.61 10.22
CA PRO A 334 -16.60 9.17 9.90
C PRO A 334 -16.68 8.51 8.52
N LYS A 335 -17.80 7.82 8.28
CA LYS A 335 -18.01 6.92 7.13
C LYS A 335 -17.78 7.52 5.74
N ASP A 336 -18.01 8.81 5.59
CA ASP A 336 -17.90 9.58 4.35
C ASP A 336 -16.49 10.12 4.06
N ARG A 337 -15.58 10.02 5.03
CA ARG A 337 -14.20 10.53 4.94
C ARG A 337 -13.13 9.45 5.16
N ARG A 338 -13.50 8.17 4.99
CA ARG A 338 -12.58 7.03 5.17
C ARG A 338 -12.56 6.10 3.96
N ALA A 339 -11.43 5.43 3.78
CA ALA A 339 -11.27 4.32 2.85
C ALA A 339 -11.95 3.04 3.41
N GLY A 340 -11.96 1.97 2.64
CA GLY A 340 -12.58 0.67 2.93
C GLY A 340 -12.00 -0.10 4.12
N VAL A 341 -11.70 0.60 5.21
CA VAL A 341 -11.10 0.04 6.45
C VAL A 341 -11.92 0.46 7.65
N ILE A 342 -12.29 -0.49 8.50
CA ILE A 342 -12.93 -0.25 9.79
C ILE A 342 -12.12 -0.92 10.89
N THR A 343 -11.51 -0.10 11.73
CA THR A 343 -10.78 -0.53 12.93
C THR A 343 -11.69 -0.30 14.14
N PHE A 344 -11.79 -1.31 14.99
CA PHE A 344 -12.73 -1.31 16.10
C PHE A 344 -12.24 -2.13 17.29
N ASN A 345 -12.85 -1.92 18.44
CA ASN A 345 -12.79 -2.80 19.61
C ASN A 345 -14.20 -3.16 20.09
N LEU A 346 -14.30 -4.28 20.76
CA LEU A 346 -15.51 -4.75 21.42
C LEU A 346 -15.26 -4.72 22.94
N GLN A 347 -16.08 -3.98 23.66
CA GLN A 347 -15.92 -3.78 25.11
C GLN A 347 -15.81 -5.12 25.83
N ASP A 348 -14.85 -5.22 26.75
CA ASP A 348 -14.57 -6.40 27.58
C ASP A 348 -14.09 -7.65 26.82
N VAL A 349 -13.82 -7.56 25.51
CA VAL A 349 -13.31 -8.66 24.69
C VAL A 349 -11.98 -8.25 24.05
N HIS A 350 -10.93 -9.03 24.30
CA HIS A 350 -9.63 -8.72 23.71
C HIS A 350 -9.68 -8.88 22.16
N PRO A 351 -9.08 -7.99 21.37
CA PRO A 351 -9.14 -8.05 19.90
C PRO A 351 -8.71 -9.40 19.28
N HIS A 352 -7.74 -10.09 19.86
CA HIS A 352 -7.35 -11.44 19.40
C HIS A 352 -8.45 -12.47 19.62
N ASP A 353 -9.18 -12.37 20.74
CA ASP A 353 -10.31 -13.25 21.02
C ASP A 353 -11.47 -12.94 20.07
N VAL A 354 -11.71 -11.66 19.77
CA VAL A 354 -12.65 -11.24 18.71
C VAL A 354 -12.29 -11.90 17.38
N ALA A 355 -11.04 -11.76 16.93
CA ALA A 355 -10.60 -12.32 15.65
C ALA A 355 -10.72 -13.86 15.62
N THR A 356 -10.37 -14.53 16.72
CA THR A 356 -10.50 -16.00 16.85
C THR A 356 -11.96 -16.42 16.82
N ALA A 357 -12.84 -15.72 17.54
CA ALA A 357 -14.26 -16.05 17.59
C ALA A 357 -14.94 -15.87 16.22
N VAL A 358 -14.69 -14.76 15.52
CA VAL A 358 -15.30 -14.55 14.20
C VAL A 358 -14.74 -15.49 13.13
N ASP A 359 -13.50 -15.99 13.26
CA ASP A 359 -12.95 -17.03 12.39
C ASP A 359 -13.73 -18.35 12.48
N THR A 360 -14.27 -18.69 13.67
CA THR A 360 -15.14 -19.87 13.81
C THR A 360 -16.43 -19.75 12.99
N GLU A 361 -16.84 -18.55 12.66
CA GLU A 361 -17.98 -18.23 11.80
C GLU A 361 -17.58 -17.96 10.34
N GLY A 362 -16.33 -18.27 9.96
CA GLY A 362 -15.81 -18.13 8.58
C GLY A 362 -15.41 -16.70 8.20
N VAL A 363 -15.27 -15.80 9.16
CA VAL A 363 -14.92 -14.40 8.90
C VAL A 363 -13.45 -14.15 9.21
N ALA A 364 -12.66 -13.77 8.21
CA ALA A 364 -11.27 -13.44 8.37
C ALA A 364 -11.09 -11.92 8.60
N VAL A 365 -10.70 -11.54 9.80
CA VAL A 365 -10.29 -10.18 10.18
C VAL A 365 -8.91 -10.20 10.82
N ARG A 366 -8.30 -9.05 10.98
CA ARG A 366 -7.00 -8.93 11.65
C ARG A 366 -7.14 -8.33 13.04
N ALA A 367 -6.31 -8.80 13.98
CA ALA A 367 -6.16 -8.22 15.31
C ALA A 367 -4.69 -7.90 15.61
N GLY A 368 -4.44 -6.87 16.41
CA GLY A 368 -3.12 -6.49 16.91
C GLY A 368 -2.80 -5.01 16.73
N HIS A 369 -1.50 -4.70 16.56
CA HIS A 369 -1.02 -3.32 16.40
C HIS A 369 -1.06 -2.83 14.93
N HIS A 370 -1.36 -3.71 13.97
CA HIS A 370 -1.38 -3.43 12.53
C HIS A 370 -0.11 -2.78 11.98
N CYS A 371 1.06 -3.10 12.58
CA CYS A 371 2.34 -2.46 12.31
C CYS A 371 2.31 -0.92 12.49
N ALA A 372 1.54 -0.42 13.46
CA ALA A 372 1.35 1.00 13.76
C ALA A 372 1.28 1.23 15.29
N GLN A 373 2.30 0.78 16.03
CA GLN A 373 2.33 0.89 17.49
C GLN A 373 2.25 2.34 18.02
N PRO A 374 2.87 3.37 17.42
CA PRO A 374 2.66 4.74 17.83
C PRO A 374 1.18 5.16 17.77
N LEU A 375 0.46 4.73 16.72
CA LEU A 375 -0.96 5.00 16.58
C LEU A 375 -1.80 4.29 17.65
N MET A 376 -1.47 3.04 18.03
CA MET A 376 -2.15 2.36 19.14
C MET A 376 -2.00 3.15 20.45
N LYS A 377 -0.80 3.69 20.70
CA LYS A 377 -0.56 4.56 21.84
C LYS A 377 -1.36 5.86 21.77
N TRP A 378 -1.46 6.47 20.60
CA TRP A 378 -2.28 7.67 20.37
C TRP A 378 -3.76 7.39 20.62
N LEU A 379 -4.30 6.26 20.15
CA LEU A 379 -5.65 5.77 20.42
C LEU A 379 -5.89 5.38 21.91
N ASN A 380 -4.83 5.31 22.70
CA ASN A 380 -4.86 4.83 24.09
C ASN A 380 -5.39 3.39 24.23
N VAL A 381 -5.03 2.51 23.29
CA VAL A 381 -5.38 1.09 23.30
C VAL A 381 -4.15 0.21 23.13
N SER A 382 -4.20 -1.03 23.63
CA SER A 382 -3.12 -1.99 23.44
C SER A 382 -3.12 -2.61 22.04
N SER A 383 -4.29 -2.83 21.48
CA SER A 383 -4.51 -3.43 20.16
C SER A 383 -5.94 -3.19 19.69
N THR A 384 -6.20 -3.46 18.42
CA THR A 384 -7.53 -3.34 17.82
C THR A 384 -7.81 -4.53 16.89
N ALA A 385 -9.09 -4.77 16.60
CA ALA A 385 -9.53 -5.56 15.46
C ALA A 385 -9.72 -4.66 14.24
N ARG A 386 -9.58 -5.22 13.03
CA ARG A 386 -9.70 -4.48 11.78
C ARG A 386 -10.37 -5.33 10.70
N ALA A 387 -11.45 -4.83 10.13
CA ALA A 387 -12.06 -5.35 8.92
C ALA A 387 -11.76 -4.42 7.75
N SER A 388 -11.52 -4.98 6.56
CA SER A 388 -11.28 -4.20 5.35
C SER A 388 -11.97 -4.86 4.16
N PHE A 389 -12.49 -4.01 3.27
CA PHE A 389 -13.29 -4.43 2.13
C PHE A 389 -12.53 -4.18 0.82
N TYR A 390 -12.82 -5.02 -0.18
CA TYR A 390 -12.28 -4.87 -1.52
C TYR A 390 -13.31 -5.30 -2.57
N ILE A 391 -12.91 -5.29 -3.84
CA ILE A 391 -13.76 -5.50 -5.01
C ILE A 391 -14.56 -6.82 -5.04
N TYR A 392 -14.17 -7.79 -4.24
CA TYR A 392 -14.81 -9.13 -4.18
C TYR A 392 -15.64 -9.35 -2.90
N ASN A 393 -15.73 -8.35 -2.03
CA ASN A 393 -16.58 -8.45 -0.85
C ASN A 393 -18.02 -8.03 -1.16
N THR A 394 -18.96 -8.54 -0.38
CA THR A 394 -20.39 -8.27 -0.52
C THR A 394 -20.99 -7.77 0.80
N LYS A 395 -22.25 -7.30 0.74
CA LYS A 395 -23.00 -6.97 1.97
C LYS A 395 -23.25 -8.20 2.84
N GLU A 396 -23.37 -9.38 2.22
CA GLU A 396 -23.49 -10.65 2.94
C GLU A 396 -22.24 -10.99 3.75
N ASP A 397 -21.03 -10.59 3.30
CA ASP A 397 -19.81 -10.73 4.09
C ASP A 397 -19.86 -9.84 5.34
N ILE A 398 -20.39 -8.62 5.17
CA ILE A 398 -20.57 -7.67 6.28
C ILE A 398 -21.62 -8.19 7.26
N ASP A 399 -22.75 -8.70 6.78
CA ASP A 399 -23.80 -9.28 7.62
C ASP A 399 -23.28 -10.48 8.41
N GLN A 400 -22.42 -11.33 7.79
CA GLN A 400 -21.74 -12.43 8.46
C GLN A 400 -20.82 -11.92 9.58
N LEU A 401 -20.02 -10.86 9.34
CA LEU A 401 -19.20 -10.22 10.38
C LEU A 401 -20.07 -9.67 11.53
N ILE A 402 -21.13 -8.92 11.22
CA ILE A 402 -22.01 -8.34 12.24
C ILE A 402 -22.65 -9.42 13.12
N ASN A 403 -23.13 -10.51 12.51
CA ASN A 403 -23.72 -11.62 13.23
C ASN A 403 -22.66 -12.34 14.10
N ALA A 404 -21.46 -12.58 13.57
CA ALA A 404 -20.36 -13.19 14.31
C ALA A 404 -19.94 -12.32 15.51
N LEU A 405 -19.87 -11.01 15.35
CA LEU A 405 -19.53 -10.07 16.44
C LEU A 405 -20.61 -10.06 17.55
N LYS A 406 -21.91 -10.10 17.18
CA LYS A 406 -23.00 -10.21 18.16
C LYS A 406 -22.91 -11.49 18.97
N GLN A 407 -22.67 -12.64 18.30
CA GLN A 407 -22.47 -13.91 18.97
C GLN A 407 -21.23 -13.90 19.88
N THR A 408 -20.14 -13.29 19.42
CA THR A 408 -18.92 -13.10 20.22
C THR A 408 -19.23 -12.31 21.49
N LYS A 409 -19.92 -11.18 21.38
CA LYS A 409 -20.29 -10.35 22.55
C LYS A 409 -21.17 -11.13 23.52
N GLU A 410 -22.17 -11.84 23.01
CA GLU A 410 -23.07 -12.67 23.83
C GLU A 410 -22.26 -13.76 24.57
N PHE A 411 -21.39 -14.51 23.89
CA PHE A 411 -20.56 -15.55 24.48
C PHE A 411 -19.74 -15.04 25.68
N PHE A 412 -18.99 -13.94 25.47
CA PHE A 412 -18.15 -13.36 26.52
C PHE A 412 -18.96 -12.65 27.64
N SER A 413 -20.23 -12.32 27.42
CA SER A 413 -21.09 -11.74 28.46
C SER A 413 -21.60 -12.78 29.47
N TYR A 414 -21.56 -14.07 29.15
CA TYR A 414 -21.95 -15.17 30.06
C TYR A 414 -20.80 -15.72 30.89
N GLU A 415 -19.55 -15.38 30.61
CA GLU A 415 -18.37 -15.88 31.33
C GLU A 415 -17.93 -15.02 32.52
N PHE A 416 -18.60 -13.88 32.74
CA PHE A 416 -18.35 -12.98 33.86
C PHE A 416 -19.70 -12.57 34.56
#